data_3545412d0cf5a866b447b2871a1f86a2
#
_entry.id   3545412d0cf5a866b447b2871a1f86a2
#
_cell.length_a   1.000
_cell.length_b   1.000
_cell.length_c   1.000
_cell.angle_alpha   90.00
_cell.angle_beta   90.00
_cell.angle_gamma   90.00
#
_symmetry.space_group_name_H-M   'P 1'
#
loop_
_entity.id
_entity.type
_entity.pdbx_description
1 polymer ?
#
loop_
_entity_poly.entity_id
_entity_poly.type
_entity_poly.pdbx_seq_one_letter_code
_entity_poly.pdbx_strand_id
1 'polypeptide(L)'
;MAIDLSLNRRRLLQGAAAVAAGTLGGVPTFRRAFAKDFTVGFIYVGPHDDYGYNQAHALGAAAVKKMPGVKVLEEENVPEDVSVQKTMESMISQDGASLLFPTSFGYFDPHILKLAPKYPDVRFEHAAGLWNDKMPKNIGSYFGYIFEAQYINGIVAGYMSKSKKLGFVAAKPIPQVLQNINAFTLGARSVDPTITTQVIFTGEWSLAVKEAEATNSMIDQGADVVTCHVDSPKVVVQTAEKRGIMVCGYHASQAALAPNGYLTGAEWDWEGLYPKFVGMQMKGESIPNFVRGGFKEGLVKQSPYGAKVTAEAKAKADEMKAKITSGEFIIFNGPLKDNKGGVAIADGSNLKETPEGNPTLESMGFLVEGVLGSTG
;
A
#
# COMPACT_ATOMS: atom_id res chain seq x y z
N MET A 1 49.68 5.00 -79.16
CA MET A 1 48.80 3.84 -79.10
C MET A 1 47.82 4.03 -77.93
N ALA A 2 46.64 4.65 -78.29
CA ALA A 2 45.62 5.01 -77.33
C ALA A 2 44.58 3.87 -77.26
N ILE A 3 44.33 3.31 -76.07
CA ILE A 3 43.33 2.24 -75.85
C ILE A 3 42.00 2.99 -75.50
N ASP A 4 41.03 2.87 -76.45
CA ASP A 4 39.65 3.36 -76.25
C ASP A 4 38.86 2.40 -75.32
N LEU A 5 38.43 2.88 -74.15
CA LEU A 5 37.63 2.15 -73.18
C LEU A 5 36.19 2.68 -73.18
N SER A 6 35.48 2.60 -74.31
CA SER A 6 34.05 2.88 -74.40
C SER A 6 33.25 1.67 -73.88
N LEU A 7 32.99 1.63 -72.57
CA LEU A 7 32.06 0.67 -71.90
C LEU A 7 30.62 1.08 -72.21
N ASN A 8 29.97 0.35 -73.11
CA ASN A 8 28.58 0.58 -73.56
C ASN A 8 27.59 0.30 -72.43
N ARG A 9 26.79 1.30 -72.08
CA ARG A 9 25.77 1.28 -71.00
C ARG A 9 24.82 0.06 -71.03
N ARG A 10 24.59 -0.50 -72.26
CA ARG A 10 23.76 -1.71 -72.40
C ARG A 10 24.36 -3.00 -71.87
N ARG A 11 25.67 -3.14 -71.79
CA ARG A 11 26.34 -4.31 -71.21
C ARG A 11 26.43 -4.23 -69.70
N LEU A 12 26.43 -3.04 -69.13
CA LEU A 12 26.35 -2.85 -67.66
C LEU A 12 24.97 -3.24 -67.09
N LEU A 13 23.89 -2.98 -67.87
CA LEU A 13 22.52 -3.36 -67.47
C LEU A 13 22.25 -4.86 -67.64
N GLN A 14 22.92 -5.54 -68.53
CA GLN A 14 22.79 -7.01 -68.66
C GLN A 14 23.62 -7.79 -67.65
N GLY A 15 24.69 -7.23 -67.10
CA GLY A 15 25.46 -7.83 -65.98
C GLY A 15 24.79 -7.71 -64.63
N ALA A 16 23.95 -6.67 -64.44
CA ALA A 16 23.20 -6.45 -63.19
C ALA A 16 21.97 -7.39 -63.03
N ALA A 17 21.42 -7.87 -64.17
CA ALA A 17 20.26 -8.78 -64.12
C ALA A 17 20.59 -10.24 -63.82
N ALA A 18 21.83 -10.67 -64.00
CA ALA A 18 22.25 -12.06 -63.73
C ALA A 18 22.67 -12.33 -62.29
N VAL A 19 22.93 -11.27 -61.47
CA VAL A 19 23.28 -11.43 -60.04
C VAL A 19 22.02 -11.37 -59.14
N ALA A 20 20.88 -10.89 -59.68
CA ALA A 20 19.62 -10.78 -58.92
C ALA A 20 18.80 -12.10 -58.88
N ALA A 21 19.20 -13.17 -59.57
CA ALA A 21 18.44 -14.42 -59.61
C ALA A 21 19.00 -15.52 -58.69
N GLY A 22 20.05 -15.26 -57.92
CA GLY A 22 20.77 -16.26 -57.12
C GLY A 22 20.65 -16.18 -55.60
N THR A 23 19.89 -15.28 -55.02
CA THR A 23 19.74 -15.17 -53.55
C THR A 23 18.29 -14.95 -53.13
N LEU A 24 17.37 -15.80 -53.55
CA LEU A 24 16.09 -16.02 -52.89
C LEU A 24 16.26 -17.15 -51.87
N GLY A 25 17.35 -17.15 -51.08
CA GLY A 25 17.42 -17.71 -49.79
C GLY A 25 16.76 -16.73 -48.85
N GLY A 26 15.50 -16.98 -48.46
CA GLY A 26 14.75 -16.12 -47.54
C GLY A 26 15.56 -15.87 -46.30
N VAL A 27 16.04 -14.63 -46.12
CA VAL A 27 16.34 -14.12 -44.77
C VAL A 27 15.01 -14.17 -44.05
N PRO A 28 14.86 -15.00 -42.99
CA PRO A 28 13.68 -14.94 -42.19
C PRO A 28 13.67 -13.53 -41.59
N THR A 29 12.87 -12.65 -42.12
CA THR A 29 12.45 -11.45 -41.42
C THR A 29 11.69 -11.99 -40.23
N PHE A 30 12.39 -12.18 -39.09
CA PHE A 30 11.74 -12.25 -37.81
C PHE A 30 10.97 -10.94 -37.66
N ARG A 31 9.75 -10.91 -38.19
CA ARG A 31 8.73 -10.01 -37.66
C ARG A 31 8.64 -10.43 -36.21
N ARG A 32 9.32 -9.72 -35.32
CA ARG A 32 8.93 -9.66 -33.93
C ARG A 32 7.45 -9.32 -33.99
N ALA A 33 6.61 -10.34 -33.83
CA ALA A 33 5.25 -10.11 -33.41
C ALA A 33 5.43 -9.29 -32.14
N PHE A 34 5.07 -8.00 -32.20
CA PHE A 34 4.92 -7.22 -30.99
C PHE A 34 3.87 -7.99 -30.20
N ALA A 35 4.31 -8.72 -29.19
CA ALA A 35 3.39 -9.31 -28.23
C ALA A 35 2.52 -8.14 -27.75
N LYS A 36 1.20 -8.32 -27.80
CA LYS A 36 0.26 -7.31 -27.30
C LYS A 36 0.68 -7.03 -25.85
N ASP A 37 0.87 -5.75 -25.51
CA ASP A 37 1.24 -5.37 -24.16
C ASP A 37 0.25 -5.95 -23.14
N PHE A 38 0.78 -6.44 -22.03
CA PHE A 38 -0.04 -6.91 -20.90
C PHE A 38 -0.68 -5.69 -20.23
N THR A 39 -2.01 -5.56 -20.35
CA THR A 39 -2.72 -4.37 -19.84
C THR A 39 -3.22 -4.59 -18.43
N VAL A 40 -2.85 -3.67 -17.53
CA VAL A 40 -3.21 -3.65 -16.10
C VAL A 40 -3.96 -2.36 -15.79
N GLY A 41 -5.07 -2.45 -15.05
CA GLY A 41 -5.85 -1.30 -14.60
C GLY A 41 -5.77 -1.08 -13.10
N PHE A 42 -5.59 0.18 -12.69
CA PHE A 42 -5.68 0.63 -11.30
C PHE A 42 -6.82 1.63 -11.17
N ILE A 43 -7.63 1.50 -10.12
CA ILE A 43 -8.79 2.36 -9.87
C ILE A 43 -8.72 2.86 -8.44
N TYR A 44 -8.71 4.19 -8.28
CA TYR A 44 -8.57 4.88 -7.00
C TYR A 44 -9.86 5.61 -6.63
N VAL A 45 -10.21 5.61 -5.35
CA VAL A 45 -11.39 6.33 -4.84
C VAL A 45 -11.15 7.83 -4.71
N GLY A 46 -9.91 8.24 -4.55
CA GLY A 46 -9.49 9.64 -4.45
C GLY A 46 -8.34 9.96 -5.40
N PRO A 47 -7.73 11.14 -5.26
CA PRO A 47 -6.61 11.57 -6.08
C PRO A 47 -5.36 10.75 -5.76
N HIS A 48 -4.57 10.41 -6.77
CA HIS A 48 -3.35 9.63 -6.67
C HIS A 48 -2.19 10.33 -5.94
N ASP A 49 -2.37 11.61 -5.58
CA ASP A 49 -1.40 12.46 -4.87
C ASP A 49 -1.92 12.93 -3.49
N ASP A 50 -2.77 12.14 -2.86
CA ASP A 50 -3.39 12.45 -1.56
C ASP A 50 -2.41 12.38 -0.37
N TYR A 51 -1.15 12.06 -0.61
CA TYR A 51 -0.15 11.77 0.41
C TYR A 51 -0.54 10.63 1.36
N GLY A 52 -1.43 9.73 0.92
CA GLY A 52 -1.98 8.69 1.76
C GLY A 52 -2.29 7.40 1.02
N TYR A 53 -3.53 6.93 1.19
CA TYR A 53 -3.99 5.63 0.69
C TYR A 53 -3.86 5.50 -0.82
N ASN A 54 -4.43 6.47 -1.57
CA ASN A 54 -4.39 6.39 -3.03
C ASN A 54 -2.98 6.58 -3.58
N GLN A 55 -2.17 7.47 -2.98
CA GLN A 55 -0.77 7.64 -3.37
C GLN A 55 0.05 6.36 -3.15
N ALA A 56 -0.18 5.61 -2.08
CA ALA A 56 0.52 4.35 -1.86
C ALA A 56 0.25 3.36 -3.01
N HIS A 57 -0.99 3.25 -3.45
CA HIS A 57 -1.36 2.43 -4.61
C HIS A 57 -0.77 2.96 -5.91
N ALA A 58 -0.78 4.27 -6.13
CA ALA A 58 -0.20 4.90 -7.31
C ALA A 58 1.32 4.72 -7.41
N LEU A 59 2.04 4.69 -6.29
CA LEU A 59 3.47 4.34 -6.24
C LEU A 59 3.68 2.90 -6.73
N GLY A 60 2.83 1.97 -6.32
CA GLY A 60 2.83 0.60 -6.82
C GLY A 60 2.54 0.52 -8.33
N ALA A 61 1.55 1.27 -8.82
CA ALA A 61 1.26 1.39 -10.26
C ALA A 61 2.44 1.98 -11.03
N ALA A 62 3.11 2.99 -10.48
CA ALA A 62 4.32 3.56 -11.08
C ALA A 62 5.48 2.57 -11.16
N ALA A 63 5.60 1.62 -10.23
CA ALA A 63 6.57 0.53 -10.31
C ALA A 63 6.20 -0.44 -11.45
N VAL A 64 4.92 -0.77 -11.61
CA VAL A 64 4.41 -1.60 -12.72
C VAL A 64 4.63 -0.94 -14.07
N LYS A 65 4.45 0.38 -14.20
CA LYS A 65 4.73 1.15 -15.44
C LYS A 65 6.17 0.99 -15.95
N LYS A 66 7.12 0.68 -15.07
CA LYS A 66 8.52 0.47 -15.45
C LYS A 66 8.78 -0.94 -16.02
N MET A 67 7.82 -1.85 -15.95
CA MET A 67 7.97 -3.21 -16.46
C MET A 67 7.88 -3.26 -17.98
N PRO A 68 8.79 -3.94 -18.69
CA PRO A 68 8.74 -4.04 -20.14
C PRO A 68 7.52 -4.84 -20.60
N GLY A 69 6.83 -4.35 -21.64
CA GLY A 69 5.66 -5.01 -22.23
C GLY A 69 4.39 -4.89 -21.38
N VAL A 70 4.33 -3.95 -20.46
CA VAL A 70 3.14 -3.66 -19.63
C VAL A 70 2.56 -2.30 -20.01
N LYS A 71 1.26 -2.26 -20.28
CA LYS A 71 0.45 -1.04 -20.39
C LYS A 71 -0.31 -0.85 -19.10
N VAL A 72 -0.15 0.29 -18.43
CA VAL A 72 -0.88 0.63 -17.20
C VAL A 72 -1.95 1.66 -17.51
N LEU A 73 -3.16 1.39 -17.04
CA LEU A 73 -4.31 2.29 -17.02
C LEU A 73 -4.53 2.73 -15.58
N GLU A 74 -4.84 3.99 -15.36
CA GLU A 74 -5.19 4.52 -14.05
C GLU A 74 -6.42 5.41 -14.15
N GLU A 75 -7.35 5.26 -13.22
CA GLU A 75 -8.52 6.12 -13.09
C GLU A 75 -8.65 6.51 -11.62
N GLU A 76 -8.79 7.80 -11.35
CA GLU A 76 -8.87 8.36 -10.01
C GLU A 76 -10.21 9.04 -9.75
N ASN A 77 -10.52 9.29 -8.48
CA ASN A 77 -11.77 9.92 -8.04
C ASN A 77 -13.01 9.12 -8.49
N VAL A 78 -12.91 7.80 -8.52
CA VAL A 78 -14.02 6.90 -8.85
C VAL A 78 -14.77 6.59 -7.57
N PRO A 79 -16.06 6.97 -7.42
CA PRO A 79 -16.80 6.71 -6.20
C PRO A 79 -17.13 5.23 -6.01
N GLU A 80 -17.41 4.84 -4.75
CA GLU A 80 -17.78 3.47 -4.36
C GLU A 80 -19.25 3.16 -4.71
N ASP A 81 -19.62 3.37 -5.97
CA ASP A 81 -20.95 3.10 -6.51
C ASP A 81 -20.88 2.37 -7.85
N VAL A 82 -21.99 2.33 -8.60
CA VAL A 82 -22.05 1.67 -9.92
C VAL A 82 -21.06 2.22 -10.95
N SER A 83 -20.49 3.40 -10.75
CA SER A 83 -19.50 3.99 -11.66
C SER A 83 -18.22 3.16 -11.72
N VAL A 84 -17.78 2.56 -10.60
CA VAL A 84 -16.60 1.70 -10.61
C VAL A 84 -16.79 0.44 -11.48
N GLN A 85 -18.02 -0.10 -11.58
CA GLN A 85 -18.30 -1.21 -12.50
C GLN A 85 -18.08 -0.76 -13.95
N LYS A 86 -18.57 0.42 -14.31
CA LYS A 86 -18.41 0.98 -15.67
C LYS A 86 -16.93 1.23 -15.99
N THR A 87 -16.15 1.73 -15.03
CA THR A 87 -14.72 1.92 -15.17
C THR A 87 -14.00 0.60 -15.41
N MET A 88 -14.27 -0.44 -14.59
CA MET A 88 -13.71 -1.77 -14.79
C MET A 88 -14.11 -2.36 -16.14
N GLU A 89 -15.38 -2.27 -16.53
CA GLU A 89 -15.88 -2.78 -17.82
C GLU A 89 -15.24 -2.05 -19.01
N SER A 90 -15.00 -0.73 -18.92
CA SER A 90 -14.29 0.04 -19.94
C SER A 90 -12.84 -0.42 -20.08
N MET A 91 -12.10 -0.53 -18.97
CA MET A 91 -10.72 -1.02 -18.98
C MET A 91 -10.59 -2.41 -19.58
N ILE A 92 -11.56 -3.30 -19.31
CA ILE A 92 -11.59 -4.67 -19.85
C ILE A 92 -11.93 -4.65 -21.35
N SER A 93 -13.08 -4.07 -21.70
CA SER A 93 -13.71 -4.24 -23.02
C SER A 93 -13.09 -3.33 -24.10
N GLN A 94 -12.68 -2.13 -23.72
CA GLN A 94 -12.11 -1.14 -24.65
C GLN A 94 -10.59 -1.19 -24.71
N ASP A 95 -9.94 -1.32 -23.52
CA ASP A 95 -8.49 -1.27 -23.41
C ASP A 95 -7.83 -2.65 -23.33
N GLY A 96 -8.60 -3.70 -23.06
CA GLY A 96 -8.14 -5.08 -23.01
C GLY A 96 -7.35 -5.40 -21.74
N ALA A 97 -7.72 -4.78 -20.62
CA ALA A 97 -7.12 -5.10 -19.33
C ALA A 97 -7.44 -6.54 -18.92
N SER A 98 -6.43 -7.28 -18.47
CA SER A 98 -6.53 -8.67 -18.02
C SER A 98 -6.26 -8.83 -16.51
N LEU A 99 -5.75 -7.78 -15.87
CA LEU A 99 -5.56 -7.68 -14.43
C LEU A 99 -6.02 -6.31 -13.95
N LEU A 100 -6.88 -6.27 -12.95
CA LEU A 100 -7.39 -5.04 -12.35
C LEU A 100 -7.09 -4.99 -10.85
N PHE A 101 -6.71 -3.81 -10.39
CA PHE A 101 -6.54 -3.43 -8.99
C PHE A 101 -7.54 -2.33 -8.61
N PRO A 102 -8.81 -2.66 -8.35
CA PRO A 102 -9.76 -1.71 -7.77
C PRO A 102 -9.47 -1.63 -6.27
N THR A 103 -8.90 -0.50 -5.81
CA THR A 103 -8.20 -0.45 -4.53
C THR A 103 -9.09 -0.12 -3.32
N SER A 104 -10.21 0.57 -3.52
CA SER A 104 -11.05 0.97 -2.38
C SER A 104 -11.90 -0.16 -1.82
N PHE A 105 -12.08 -0.17 -0.48
CA PHE A 105 -12.78 -1.23 0.24
C PHE A 105 -14.20 -1.48 -0.29
N GLY A 106 -14.98 -0.43 -0.57
CA GLY A 106 -16.34 -0.54 -1.10
C GLY A 106 -16.44 -1.04 -2.54
N TYR A 107 -15.34 -1.15 -3.27
CA TYR A 107 -15.36 -1.73 -4.61
C TYR A 107 -15.53 -3.26 -4.60
N PHE A 108 -15.26 -3.93 -3.48
CA PHE A 108 -15.31 -5.38 -3.40
C PHE A 108 -16.74 -5.91 -3.53
N ASP A 109 -17.59 -5.56 -2.60
CA ASP A 109 -19.01 -5.93 -2.58
C ASP A 109 -19.88 -4.68 -2.72
N PRO A 110 -20.76 -4.62 -3.72
CA PRO A 110 -21.13 -5.70 -4.66
C PRO A 110 -20.38 -5.69 -6.00
N HIS A 111 -19.45 -4.77 -6.24
CA HIS A 111 -19.01 -4.40 -7.59
C HIS A 111 -18.11 -5.47 -8.24
N ILE A 112 -16.99 -5.85 -7.57
CA ILE A 112 -16.12 -6.92 -8.07
C ILE A 112 -16.88 -8.25 -8.10
N LEU A 113 -17.67 -8.55 -7.05
CA LEU A 113 -18.44 -9.80 -6.96
C LEU A 113 -19.45 -9.97 -8.11
N LYS A 114 -19.96 -8.87 -8.66
CA LYS A 114 -20.86 -8.89 -9.83
C LYS A 114 -20.10 -9.04 -11.15
N LEU A 115 -18.91 -8.46 -11.27
CA LEU A 115 -18.17 -8.42 -12.53
C LEU A 115 -17.31 -9.67 -12.75
N ALA A 116 -16.68 -10.21 -11.71
CA ALA A 116 -15.78 -11.34 -11.86
C ALA A 116 -16.39 -12.56 -12.56
N PRO A 117 -17.65 -12.96 -12.30
CA PRO A 117 -18.30 -14.04 -13.06
C PRO A 117 -18.53 -13.72 -14.54
N LYS A 118 -18.71 -12.44 -14.91
CA LYS A 118 -18.89 -12.02 -16.31
C LYS A 118 -17.59 -12.04 -17.10
N TYR A 119 -16.45 -11.87 -16.44
CA TYR A 119 -15.12 -11.76 -17.05
C TYR A 119 -14.18 -12.80 -16.45
N PRO A 120 -14.41 -14.11 -16.68
CA PRO A 120 -13.67 -15.19 -16.03
C PRO A 120 -12.17 -15.20 -16.37
N ASP A 121 -11.79 -14.62 -17.50
CA ASP A 121 -10.40 -14.52 -17.96
C ASP A 121 -9.66 -13.26 -17.43
N VAL A 122 -10.37 -12.39 -16.70
CA VAL A 122 -9.80 -11.20 -16.08
C VAL A 122 -9.58 -11.46 -14.59
N ARG A 123 -8.40 -11.14 -14.11
CA ARG A 123 -8.05 -11.22 -12.70
C ARG A 123 -8.39 -9.91 -11.98
N PHE A 124 -9.05 -10.00 -10.83
CA PHE A 124 -9.38 -8.89 -9.95
C PHE A 124 -8.63 -9.06 -8.63
N GLU A 125 -7.70 -8.15 -8.32
CA GLU A 125 -6.94 -8.14 -7.08
C GLU A 125 -7.38 -6.94 -6.24
N HIS A 126 -7.88 -7.20 -5.04
CA HIS A 126 -8.48 -6.18 -4.20
C HIS A 126 -7.76 -6.03 -2.85
N ALA A 127 -7.53 -4.78 -2.42
CA ALA A 127 -6.96 -4.48 -1.11
C ALA A 127 -8.01 -4.71 0.00
N ALA A 128 -7.70 -5.61 0.94
CA ALA A 128 -8.54 -5.95 2.10
C ALA A 128 -9.94 -6.53 1.79
N GLY A 129 -10.18 -7.04 0.57
CA GLY A 129 -11.45 -7.68 0.23
C GLY A 129 -11.75 -8.87 1.14
N LEU A 130 -13.02 -9.04 1.52
CA LEU A 130 -13.49 -10.12 2.39
C LEU A 130 -13.63 -11.43 1.59
N TRP A 131 -12.49 -11.93 1.11
CA TRP A 131 -12.43 -13.13 0.29
C TRP A 131 -12.67 -14.41 1.09
N ASN A 132 -13.30 -15.40 0.46
CA ASN A 132 -13.39 -16.77 0.93
C ASN A 132 -13.40 -17.75 -0.27
N ASP A 133 -13.17 -19.03 0.00
CA ASP A 133 -13.01 -20.10 -1.00
C ASP A 133 -14.27 -20.46 -1.83
N LYS A 134 -15.44 -19.89 -1.50
CA LYS A 134 -16.67 -20.01 -2.29
C LYS A 134 -16.77 -18.95 -3.39
N MET A 135 -15.89 -17.96 -3.39
CA MET A 135 -15.87 -16.88 -4.39
C MET A 135 -15.27 -17.33 -5.73
N PRO A 136 -15.53 -16.61 -6.83
CA PRO A 136 -14.90 -16.87 -8.12
C PRO A 136 -13.38 -16.91 -8.03
N LYS A 137 -12.76 -17.85 -8.73
CA LYS A 137 -11.30 -18.07 -8.67
C LYS A 137 -10.46 -16.91 -9.21
N ASN A 138 -11.05 -16.05 -10.01
CA ASN A 138 -10.42 -14.87 -10.58
C ASN A 138 -10.49 -13.64 -9.68
N ILE A 139 -10.90 -13.79 -8.42
CA ILE A 139 -10.85 -12.74 -7.39
C ILE A 139 -9.73 -13.06 -6.41
N GLY A 140 -8.90 -12.07 -6.10
CA GLY A 140 -7.92 -12.11 -5.03
C GLY A 140 -8.11 -10.99 -4.03
N SER A 141 -7.62 -11.22 -2.82
CA SER A 141 -7.55 -10.24 -1.74
C SER A 141 -6.13 -10.22 -1.16
N TYR A 142 -5.52 -9.05 -1.16
CA TYR A 142 -4.24 -8.82 -0.52
C TYR A 142 -4.37 -7.74 0.55
N PHE A 143 -3.59 -7.86 1.64
CA PHE A 143 -3.54 -6.82 2.66
C PHE A 143 -2.29 -6.96 3.52
N GLY A 144 -1.76 -5.80 3.98
CA GLY A 144 -0.58 -5.76 4.84
C GLY A 144 -0.95 -5.59 6.32
N TYR A 145 -0.14 -6.16 7.20
CA TYR A 145 -0.20 -5.93 8.64
C TYR A 145 0.55 -4.65 9.00
N ILE A 146 0.04 -3.50 8.53
CA ILE A 146 0.69 -2.18 8.71
C ILE A 146 0.81 -1.75 10.18
N PHE A 147 0.05 -2.38 11.06
CA PHE A 147 0.19 -2.17 12.49
C PHE A 147 1.59 -2.56 13.03
N GLU A 148 2.34 -3.44 12.34
CA GLU A 148 3.75 -3.70 12.66
C GLU A 148 4.59 -2.42 12.56
N ALA A 149 4.40 -1.65 11.48
CA ALA A 149 5.08 -0.38 11.29
C ALA A 149 4.52 0.71 12.24
N GLN A 150 3.24 0.65 12.60
CA GLN A 150 2.68 1.54 13.64
C GLN A 150 3.26 1.25 15.03
N TYR A 151 3.58 0.01 15.36
CA TYR A 151 4.30 -0.31 16.59
C TYR A 151 5.68 0.36 16.61
N ILE A 152 6.41 0.32 15.50
CA ILE A 152 7.70 1.01 15.36
C ILE A 152 7.53 2.53 15.45
N ASN A 153 6.49 3.11 14.83
CA ASN A 153 6.13 4.51 15.01
C ASN A 153 5.93 4.85 16.49
N GLY A 154 5.24 3.97 17.23
CA GLY A 154 5.01 4.12 18.66
C GLY A 154 6.31 4.15 19.47
N ILE A 155 7.26 3.25 19.20
CA ILE A 155 8.59 3.26 19.85
C ILE A 155 9.28 4.61 19.61
N VAL A 156 9.35 5.04 18.37
CA VAL A 156 10.00 6.32 18.03
C VAL A 156 9.29 7.48 18.74
N ALA A 157 7.94 7.52 18.71
CA ALA A 157 7.16 8.53 19.40
C ALA A 157 7.40 8.50 20.92
N GLY A 158 7.52 7.32 21.52
CA GLY A 158 7.80 7.15 22.95
C GLY A 158 9.14 7.76 23.38
N TYR A 159 10.20 7.56 22.59
CA TYR A 159 11.51 8.17 22.84
C TYR A 159 11.51 9.68 22.63
N MET A 160 10.72 10.17 21.68
CA MET A 160 10.74 11.58 21.28
C MET A 160 9.78 12.45 22.08
N SER A 161 8.71 11.89 22.63
CA SER A 161 7.72 12.63 23.43
C SER A 161 8.30 13.07 24.78
N LYS A 162 8.10 14.34 25.10
CA LYS A 162 8.42 14.92 26.41
C LYS A 162 7.20 15.00 27.33
N SER A 163 6.03 15.22 26.72
CA SER A 163 4.76 15.33 27.47
C SER A 163 4.21 13.99 27.93
N LYS A 164 4.67 12.89 27.30
CA LYS A 164 4.14 11.52 27.44
C LYS A 164 2.66 11.41 27.02
N LYS A 165 2.19 12.36 26.26
CA LYS A 165 0.85 12.40 25.68
C LYS A 165 0.96 12.39 24.17
N LEU A 166 0.39 11.34 23.58
CA LEU A 166 0.38 11.15 22.12
C LEU A 166 -1.05 11.33 21.61
N GLY A 167 -1.18 11.69 20.33
CA GLY A 167 -2.45 11.80 19.65
C GLY A 167 -2.58 10.83 18.50
N PHE A 168 -3.78 10.29 18.30
CA PHE A 168 -4.11 9.43 17.17
C PHE A 168 -5.43 9.87 16.53
N VAL A 169 -5.36 10.46 15.33
CA VAL A 169 -6.56 10.77 14.54
C VAL A 169 -6.99 9.51 13.79
N ALA A 170 -8.19 9.04 14.04
CA ALA A 170 -8.71 7.80 13.48
C ALA A 170 -9.98 8.02 12.66
N ALA A 171 -10.17 7.26 11.58
CA ALA A 171 -11.39 7.33 10.77
C ALA A 171 -12.58 6.67 11.49
N LYS A 172 -12.68 5.37 11.42
CA LYS A 172 -13.79 4.55 11.95
C LYS A 172 -13.28 3.49 12.93
N PRO A 173 -14.02 3.10 13.96
CA PRO A 173 -13.59 2.10 14.94
C PRO A 173 -13.74 0.67 14.41
N ILE A 174 -13.09 0.35 13.29
CA ILE A 174 -13.06 -0.98 12.72
C ILE A 174 -11.76 -1.72 13.10
N PRO A 175 -11.70 -3.05 13.02
CA PRO A 175 -10.57 -3.84 13.50
C PRO A 175 -9.19 -3.36 13.05
N GLN A 176 -9.03 -3.04 11.77
CA GLN A 176 -7.76 -2.54 11.22
C GLN A 176 -7.29 -1.22 11.84
N VAL A 177 -8.24 -0.31 12.11
CA VAL A 177 -7.94 0.97 12.76
C VAL A 177 -7.56 0.74 14.22
N LEU A 178 -8.28 -0.15 14.92
CA LEU A 178 -7.99 -0.50 16.32
C LEU A 178 -6.63 -1.19 16.46
N GLN A 179 -6.26 -2.08 15.53
CA GLN A 179 -4.92 -2.68 15.48
C GLN A 179 -3.82 -1.60 15.43
N ASN A 180 -3.99 -0.57 14.60
CA ASN A 180 -3.00 0.49 14.46
C ASN A 180 -2.90 1.37 15.71
N ILE A 181 -4.03 1.75 16.31
CA ILE A 181 -4.06 2.50 17.57
C ILE A 181 -3.36 1.71 18.68
N ASN A 182 -3.72 0.44 18.80
CA ASN A 182 -3.20 -0.44 19.82
C ASN A 182 -1.70 -0.69 19.64
N ALA A 183 -1.25 -0.99 18.44
CA ALA A 183 0.17 -1.23 18.15
C ALA A 183 1.01 0.03 18.41
N PHE A 184 0.56 1.21 17.96
CA PHE A 184 1.23 2.48 18.24
C PHE A 184 1.34 2.73 19.74
N THR A 185 0.26 2.54 20.49
CA THR A 185 0.25 2.73 21.95
C THR A 185 1.16 1.73 22.66
N LEU A 186 1.11 0.45 22.29
CA LEU A 186 1.98 -0.58 22.85
C LEU A 186 3.46 -0.29 22.55
N GLY A 187 3.79 0.14 21.34
CA GLY A 187 5.14 0.56 20.96
C GLY A 187 5.64 1.71 21.84
N ALA A 188 4.83 2.75 22.05
CA ALA A 188 5.20 3.88 22.89
C ALA A 188 5.35 3.48 24.38
N ARG A 189 4.41 2.68 24.90
CA ARG A 189 4.42 2.19 26.28
C ARG A 189 5.53 1.17 26.56
N SER A 190 6.09 0.54 25.53
CA SER A 190 7.29 -0.30 25.70
C SER A 190 8.53 0.53 26.06
N VAL A 191 8.53 1.82 25.76
CA VAL A 191 9.57 2.79 26.16
C VAL A 191 9.30 3.36 27.53
N ASP A 192 8.06 3.82 27.77
CA ASP A 192 7.63 4.33 29.06
C ASP A 192 6.14 3.96 29.29
N PRO A 193 5.85 3.11 30.29
CA PRO A 193 4.49 2.61 30.54
C PRO A 193 3.51 3.71 30.99
N THR A 194 3.98 4.92 31.31
CA THR A 194 3.13 6.06 31.70
C THR A 194 2.60 6.84 30.49
N ILE A 195 3.09 6.55 29.29
CA ILE A 195 2.63 7.21 28.07
C ILE A 195 1.17 6.85 27.80
N THR A 196 0.41 7.86 27.37
CA THR A 196 -0.98 7.73 26.96
C THR A 196 -1.16 8.17 25.51
N THR A 197 -2.09 7.53 24.80
CA THR A 197 -2.48 7.90 23.43
C THR A 197 -3.94 8.31 23.41
N GLN A 198 -4.21 9.59 23.18
CA GLN A 198 -5.57 10.06 22.96
C GLN A 198 -6.01 9.73 21.55
N VAL A 199 -7.17 9.07 21.41
CA VAL A 199 -7.78 8.80 20.10
C VAL A 199 -9.02 9.65 19.87
N ILE A 200 -9.15 10.23 18.66
CA ILE A 200 -10.37 10.91 18.23
C ILE A 200 -10.79 10.30 16.89
N PHE A 201 -11.99 9.72 16.85
CA PHE A 201 -12.59 9.18 15.63
C PHE A 201 -13.33 10.29 14.89
N THR A 202 -13.00 10.49 13.59
CA THR A 202 -13.67 11.48 12.72
C THR A 202 -14.98 10.98 12.16
N GLY A 203 -15.16 9.65 12.12
CA GLY A 203 -16.35 8.98 11.59
C GLY A 203 -16.27 8.66 10.09
N GLU A 204 -15.34 9.26 9.36
CA GLU A 204 -15.15 9.09 7.92
C GLU A 204 -13.68 8.89 7.56
N TRP A 205 -13.43 8.31 6.36
CA TRP A 205 -12.08 8.04 5.87
C TRP A 205 -11.30 9.30 5.50
N SER A 206 -12.00 10.34 5.04
CA SER A 206 -11.38 11.62 4.67
C SER A 206 -12.35 12.76 4.99
N LEU A 207 -12.02 13.54 6.02
CA LEU A 207 -12.75 14.74 6.44
C LEU A 207 -11.78 15.79 6.96
N ALA A 208 -11.16 16.53 6.03
CA ALA A 208 -10.08 17.48 6.31
C ALA A 208 -10.37 18.44 7.48
N VAL A 209 -11.61 18.95 7.61
CA VAL A 209 -11.99 19.85 8.71
C VAL A 209 -11.95 19.14 10.05
N LYS A 210 -12.58 17.97 10.16
CA LYS A 210 -12.60 17.20 11.42
C LYS A 210 -11.22 16.66 11.79
N GLU A 211 -10.41 16.30 10.81
CA GLU A 211 -9.02 15.88 11.02
C GLU A 211 -8.17 17.00 11.60
N ALA A 212 -8.32 18.24 11.06
CA ALA A 212 -7.65 19.41 11.59
C ALA A 212 -8.13 19.76 13.02
N GLU A 213 -9.45 19.72 13.27
CA GLU A 213 -10.05 19.94 14.58
C GLU A 213 -9.56 18.91 15.61
N ALA A 214 -9.59 17.61 15.26
CA ALA A 214 -9.10 16.54 16.12
C ALA A 214 -7.62 16.72 16.44
N THR A 215 -6.79 17.03 15.44
CA THR A 215 -5.35 17.25 15.62
C THR A 215 -5.11 18.43 16.56
N ASN A 216 -5.75 19.59 16.32
CA ASN A 216 -5.62 20.76 17.18
C ASN A 216 -6.09 20.48 18.61
N SER A 217 -7.23 19.81 18.77
CA SER A 217 -7.76 19.45 20.10
C SER A 217 -6.79 18.61 20.91
N MET A 218 -6.15 17.61 20.32
CA MET A 218 -5.15 16.79 21.00
C MET A 218 -3.89 17.58 21.37
N ILE A 219 -3.43 18.48 20.49
CA ILE A 219 -2.29 19.37 20.75
C ILE A 219 -2.61 20.32 21.92
N ASP A 220 -3.80 20.92 21.94
CA ASP A 220 -4.24 21.81 23.00
C ASP A 220 -4.36 21.09 24.36
N GLN A 221 -4.58 19.77 24.36
CA GLN A 221 -4.56 18.92 25.54
C GLN A 221 -3.15 18.42 25.91
N GLY A 222 -2.14 18.85 25.18
CA GLY A 222 -0.72 18.63 25.49
C GLY A 222 -0.07 17.48 24.75
N ALA A 223 -0.68 16.91 23.71
CA ALA A 223 -0.02 15.96 22.85
C ALA A 223 1.14 16.64 22.10
N ASP A 224 2.34 16.03 22.14
CA ASP A 224 3.53 16.55 21.46
C ASP A 224 4.03 15.66 20.32
N VAL A 225 3.38 14.52 20.12
CA VAL A 225 3.50 13.68 18.92
C VAL A 225 2.12 13.22 18.48
N VAL A 226 1.80 13.30 17.18
CA VAL A 226 0.56 12.76 16.63
C VAL A 226 0.83 11.77 15.51
N THR A 227 -0.12 10.89 15.26
CA THR A 227 -0.22 10.03 14.08
C THR A 227 -1.67 9.86 13.68
N CYS A 228 -1.95 9.10 12.63
CA CYS A 228 -3.32 8.91 12.17
C CYS A 228 -3.55 7.58 11.46
N HIS A 229 -4.84 7.27 11.27
CA HIS A 229 -5.33 6.30 10.30
C HIS A 229 -6.57 6.91 9.62
N VAL A 230 -6.32 7.75 8.64
CA VAL A 230 -7.28 8.36 7.71
C VAL A 230 -6.74 8.21 6.29
N ASP A 231 -7.56 8.28 5.26
CA ASP A 231 -7.12 8.04 3.88
C ASP A 231 -6.10 9.07 3.38
N SER A 232 -6.27 10.35 3.76
CA SER A 232 -5.35 11.43 3.42
C SER A 232 -4.71 12.06 4.66
N PRO A 233 -3.57 11.56 5.14
CA PRO A 233 -2.88 12.10 6.31
C PRO A 233 -2.40 13.56 6.19
N LYS A 234 -2.46 14.12 5.00
CA LYS A 234 -1.94 15.46 4.67
C LYS A 234 -2.33 16.54 5.68
N VAL A 235 -3.62 16.60 6.04
CA VAL A 235 -4.12 17.63 6.95
C VAL A 235 -3.59 17.44 8.37
N VAL A 236 -3.57 16.22 8.89
CA VAL A 236 -3.02 15.90 10.21
C VAL A 236 -1.55 16.29 10.29
N VAL A 237 -0.77 15.88 9.29
CA VAL A 237 0.68 16.12 9.23
C VAL A 237 1.01 17.61 9.11
N GLN A 238 0.30 18.33 8.23
CA GLN A 238 0.51 19.77 8.05
C GLN A 238 0.06 20.58 9.28
N THR A 239 -1.00 20.16 9.96
CA THR A 239 -1.45 20.80 11.20
C THR A 239 -0.41 20.62 12.31
N ALA A 240 0.13 19.42 12.48
CA ALA A 240 1.20 19.13 13.43
C ALA A 240 2.45 20.00 13.15
N GLU A 241 2.91 20.04 11.90
CA GLU A 241 4.05 20.86 11.49
C GLU A 241 3.85 22.35 11.79
N LYS A 242 2.67 22.91 11.43
CA LYS A 242 2.32 24.31 11.73
C LYS A 242 2.29 24.62 13.23
N ARG A 243 1.89 23.65 14.05
CA ARG A 243 1.83 23.76 15.51
C ARG A 243 3.19 23.47 16.17
N GLY A 244 4.22 23.10 15.38
CA GLY A 244 5.57 22.84 15.85
C GLY A 244 5.73 21.55 16.67
N ILE A 245 4.77 20.61 16.55
CA ILE A 245 4.84 19.30 17.21
C ILE A 245 5.31 18.22 16.22
N MET A 246 5.70 17.07 16.77
CA MET A 246 6.18 15.94 15.98
C MET A 246 5.04 15.09 15.42
N VAL A 247 5.33 14.37 14.32
CA VAL A 247 4.35 13.52 13.66
C VAL A 247 4.96 12.24 13.11
N CYS A 248 4.22 11.13 13.23
CA CYS A 248 4.48 9.89 12.49
C CYS A 248 3.50 9.77 11.33
N GLY A 249 4.02 9.41 10.14
CA GLY A 249 3.24 9.25 8.92
C GLY A 249 2.48 7.93 8.83
N TYR A 250 1.56 7.86 7.86
CA TYR A 250 0.73 6.69 7.60
C TYR A 250 0.40 6.52 6.11
N HIS A 251 0.28 5.30 5.61
CA HIS A 251 0.04 4.85 4.23
C HIS A 251 1.21 5.06 3.27
N ALA A 252 1.71 6.28 3.15
CA ALA A 252 2.83 6.68 2.31
C ALA A 252 3.71 7.67 3.07
N SER A 253 4.85 8.08 2.51
CA SER A 253 5.72 9.06 3.16
C SER A 253 5.14 10.47 3.08
N GLN A 254 5.01 11.13 4.23
CA GLN A 254 4.66 12.55 4.34
C GLN A 254 5.84 13.41 4.81
N ALA A 255 7.08 12.91 4.72
CA ALA A 255 8.26 13.64 5.19
C ALA A 255 8.40 15.04 4.57
N ALA A 256 7.99 15.21 3.31
CA ALA A 256 8.00 16.50 2.62
C ALA A 256 6.99 17.52 3.19
N LEU A 257 5.93 17.06 3.87
CA LEU A 257 4.89 17.90 4.47
C LEU A 257 5.24 18.39 5.88
N ALA A 258 6.19 17.72 6.54
CA ALA A 258 6.62 18.05 7.90
C ALA A 258 8.15 17.97 8.06
N PRO A 259 8.91 18.79 7.33
CA PRO A 259 10.38 18.70 7.32
C PRO A 259 11.02 18.91 8.69
N ASN A 260 10.33 19.61 9.62
CA ASN A 260 10.84 19.87 10.96
C ASN A 260 10.27 18.91 12.01
N GLY A 261 9.08 18.33 11.79
CA GLY A 261 8.37 17.52 12.77
C GLY A 261 8.28 16.04 12.44
N TYR A 262 8.60 15.63 11.22
CA TYR A 262 8.48 14.22 10.81
C TYR A 262 9.46 13.33 11.57
N LEU A 263 8.94 12.26 12.16
CA LEU A 263 9.74 11.27 12.88
C LEU A 263 10.06 10.05 12.02
N THR A 264 9.03 9.40 11.52
CA THR A 264 9.05 8.23 10.64
C THR A 264 7.61 7.96 10.19
N GLY A 265 7.30 6.84 9.51
CA GLY A 265 5.94 6.54 9.08
C GLY A 265 5.74 5.07 8.76
N ALA A 266 4.51 4.62 8.90
CA ALA A 266 4.06 3.30 8.49
C ALA A 266 3.60 3.35 7.02
N GLU A 267 4.25 2.62 6.13
CA GLU A 267 3.99 2.66 4.70
C GLU A 267 3.59 1.29 4.15
N TRP A 268 2.74 1.29 3.13
CA TRP A 268 2.52 0.11 2.30
C TRP A 268 3.69 -0.09 1.34
N ASP A 269 4.04 -1.35 1.04
CA ASP A 269 5.03 -1.68 0.01
C ASP A 269 4.38 -2.31 -1.22
N TRP A 270 3.44 -1.56 -1.82
CA TRP A 270 2.80 -1.97 -3.07
C TRP A 270 3.75 -1.92 -4.27
N GLU A 271 4.84 -1.15 -4.16
CA GLU A 271 5.91 -1.12 -5.16
C GLU A 271 6.63 -2.47 -5.30
N GLY A 272 6.70 -3.26 -4.22
CA GLY A 272 7.21 -4.64 -4.25
C GLY A 272 6.14 -5.65 -4.70
N LEU A 273 4.90 -5.50 -4.24
CA LEU A 273 3.83 -6.48 -4.45
C LEU A 273 3.27 -6.47 -5.88
N TYR A 274 2.90 -5.29 -6.42
CA TYR A 274 2.22 -5.22 -7.71
C TYR A 274 3.06 -5.72 -8.88
N PRO A 275 4.37 -5.36 -9.01
CA PRO A 275 5.22 -5.96 -10.04
C PRO A 275 5.33 -7.49 -9.92
N LYS A 276 5.29 -8.04 -8.70
CA LYS A 276 5.29 -9.48 -8.49
C LYS A 276 4.02 -10.13 -9.05
N PHE A 277 2.84 -9.58 -8.73
CA PHE A 277 1.56 -10.09 -9.24
C PHE A 277 1.46 -9.99 -10.77
N VAL A 278 1.85 -8.83 -11.33
CA VAL A 278 1.90 -8.63 -12.78
C VAL A 278 2.87 -9.62 -13.44
N GLY A 279 4.06 -9.80 -12.86
CA GLY A 279 5.06 -10.76 -13.36
C GLY A 279 4.57 -12.21 -13.35
N MET A 280 3.82 -12.62 -12.34
CA MET A 280 3.17 -13.94 -12.26
C MET A 280 2.17 -14.11 -13.40
N GLN A 281 1.25 -13.15 -13.61
CA GLN A 281 0.23 -13.21 -14.66
C GLN A 281 0.86 -13.21 -16.07
N MET A 282 1.90 -12.41 -16.30
CA MET A 282 2.63 -12.41 -17.59
C MET A 282 3.28 -13.75 -17.92
N LYS A 283 3.62 -14.53 -16.89
CA LYS A 283 4.17 -15.89 -17.05
C LYS A 283 3.10 -16.99 -17.11
N GLY A 284 1.82 -16.63 -16.96
CA GLY A 284 0.71 -17.59 -16.83
C GLY A 284 0.68 -18.31 -15.47
N GLU A 285 1.36 -17.77 -14.46
CA GLU A 285 1.32 -18.26 -13.09
C GLU A 285 0.10 -17.71 -12.35
N SER A 286 -0.52 -18.50 -11.49
CA SER A 286 -1.68 -18.07 -10.70
C SER A 286 -1.23 -17.21 -9.53
N ILE A 287 -1.86 -16.03 -9.35
CA ILE A 287 -1.73 -15.25 -8.12
C ILE A 287 -2.56 -15.95 -7.02
N PRO A 288 -2.02 -16.12 -5.79
CA PRO A 288 -2.81 -16.61 -4.67
C PRO A 288 -4.06 -15.75 -4.41
N ASN A 289 -5.19 -16.40 -4.13
CA ASN A 289 -6.44 -15.65 -3.92
C ASN A 289 -6.50 -14.91 -2.57
N PHE A 290 -5.63 -15.26 -1.64
CA PHE A 290 -5.55 -14.62 -0.34
C PHE A 290 -4.09 -14.39 0.04
N VAL A 291 -3.70 -13.13 0.19
CA VAL A 291 -2.33 -12.72 0.52
C VAL A 291 -2.35 -11.78 1.71
N ARG A 292 -1.69 -12.18 2.77
CA ARG A 292 -1.49 -11.39 3.99
C ARG A 292 -0.02 -11.39 4.35
N GLY A 293 0.44 -10.31 4.99
CA GLY A 293 1.82 -10.24 5.46
C GLY A 293 2.20 -8.89 6.02
N GLY A 294 3.32 -8.86 6.71
CA GLY A 294 3.90 -7.68 7.32
C GLY A 294 5.24 -7.31 6.70
N PHE A 295 6.19 -6.92 7.57
CA PHE A 295 7.57 -6.66 7.18
C PHE A 295 8.25 -7.87 6.54
N LYS A 296 7.98 -9.07 7.07
CA LYS A 296 8.59 -10.31 6.61
C LYS A 296 8.24 -10.63 5.16
N GLU A 297 7.00 -10.46 4.78
CA GLU A 297 6.48 -10.71 3.43
C GLU A 297 6.71 -9.53 2.49
N GLY A 298 7.17 -8.37 3.00
CA GLY A 298 7.42 -7.16 2.24
C GLY A 298 6.15 -6.47 1.75
N LEU A 299 5.05 -6.53 2.54
CA LEU A 299 3.82 -5.81 2.23
C LEU A 299 3.75 -4.45 2.93
N VAL A 300 4.58 -4.26 3.95
CA VAL A 300 4.70 -3.00 4.68
C VAL A 300 6.17 -2.61 4.83
N LYS A 301 6.41 -1.32 4.96
CA LYS A 301 7.75 -0.75 5.17
C LYS A 301 7.69 0.42 6.14
N GLN A 302 8.85 0.76 6.70
CA GLN A 302 9.03 1.91 7.55
C GLN A 302 9.62 3.06 6.75
N SER A 303 9.06 4.27 6.86
CA SER A 303 9.69 5.49 6.33
C SER A 303 11.09 5.69 6.90
N PRO A 304 12.00 6.31 6.17
CA PRO A 304 13.26 6.80 6.74
C PRO A 304 13.02 7.71 7.95
N TYR A 305 13.92 7.62 8.92
CA TYR A 305 13.83 8.46 10.12
C TYR A 305 14.09 9.94 9.82
N GLY A 306 13.25 10.80 10.38
CA GLY A 306 13.45 12.24 10.33
C GLY A 306 14.71 12.71 11.06
N ALA A 307 15.17 13.91 10.74
CA ALA A 307 16.45 14.44 11.23
C ALA A 307 16.53 14.58 12.76
N LYS A 308 15.40 14.79 13.43
CA LYS A 308 15.35 14.95 14.89
C LYS A 308 15.36 13.64 15.67
N VAL A 309 15.12 12.50 15.04
CA VAL A 309 15.04 11.20 15.73
C VAL A 309 16.42 10.86 16.31
N THR A 310 16.46 10.59 17.61
CA THR A 310 17.71 10.29 18.32
C THR A 310 18.31 8.95 17.88
N ALA A 311 19.61 8.78 18.06
CA ALA A 311 20.30 7.53 17.74
C ALA A 311 19.75 6.35 18.56
N GLU A 312 19.39 6.59 19.82
CA GLU A 312 18.80 5.59 20.71
C GLU A 312 17.42 5.12 20.21
N ALA A 313 16.55 6.08 19.83
CA ALA A 313 15.22 5.77 19.26
C ALA A 313 15.34 4.93 17.99
N LYS A 314 16.27 5.30 17.07
CA LYS A 314 16.55 4.54 15.85
C LYS A 314 17.01 3.12 16.17
N ALA A 315 18.01 2.98 17.03
CA ALA A 315 18.57 1.67 17.40
C ALA A 315 17.49 0.73 17.98
N LYS A 316 16.64 1.26 18.88
CA LYS A 316 15.55 0.45 19.47
C LYS A 316 14.46 0.11 18.45
N ALA A 317 14.09 1.03 17.61
CA ALA A 317 13.12 0.82 16.54
C ALA A 317 13.61 -0.26 15.55
N ASP A 318 14.88 -0.17 15.11
CA ASP A 318 15.48 -1.14 14.19
C ASP A 318 15.63 -2.53 14.83
N GLU A 319 16.01 -2.62 16.11
CA GLU A 319 16.04 -3.88 16.87
C GLU A 319 14.66 -4.55 16.87
N MET A 320 13.61 -3.78 17.21
CA MET A 320 12.27 -4.33 17.32
C MET A 320 11.69 -4.69 15.95
N LYS A 321 11.96 -3.88 14.93
CA LYS A 321 11.61 -4.22 13.55
C LYS A 321 12.23 -5.56 13.13
N ALA A 322 13.51 -5.79 13.45
CA ALA A 322 14.17 -7.07 13.15
C ALA A 322 13.50 -8.25 13.87
N LYS A 323 13.12 -8.08 15.15
CA LYS A 323 12.43 -9.11 15.93
C LYS A 323 11.01 -9.40 15.41
N ILE A 324 10.26 -8.40 14.97
CA ILE A 324 8.95 -8.57 14.33
C ILE A 324 9.14 -9.32 13.01
N THR A 325 10.07 -8.87 12.16
CA THR A 325 10.37 -9.49 10.87
C THR A 325 10.78 -10.96 10.98
N SER A 326 11.55 -11.31 12.01
CA SER A 326 11.94 -12.71 12.26
C SER A 326 10.84 -13.55 12.91
N GLY A 327 9.77 -12.92 13.42
CA GLY A 327 8.72 -13.58 14.21
C GLY A 327 9.11 -13.93 15.63
N GLU A 328 10.25 -13.40 16.13
CA GLU A 328 10.69 -13.53 17.52
C GLU A 328 9.80 -12.72 18.47
N PHE A 329 9.24 -11.63 18.00
CA PHE A 329 8.36 -10.75 18.79
C PHE A 329 6.96 -10.69 18.18
N ILE A 330 5.95 -10.89 19.00
CA ILE A 330 4.52 -10.78 18.66
C ILE A 330 3.96 -9.56 19.38
N ILE A 331 3.44 -8.59 18.62
CA ILE A 331 2.96 -7.31 19.17
C ILE A 331 1.78 -7.52 20.13
N PHE A 332 0.80 -8.32 19.72
CA PHE A 332 -0.39 -8.60 20.51
C PHE A 332 -0.22 -9.91 21.28
N ASN A 333 0.68 -9.90 22.26
CA ASN A 333 0.97 -11.02 23.14
C ASN A 333 0.45 -10.75 24.55
N GLY A 334 -0.30 -11.71 25.11
CA GLY A 334 -0.84 -11.59 26.47
C GLY A 334 0.22 -11.80 27.59
N PRO A 335 -0.09 -11.32 28.81
CA PRO A 335 -1.36 -10.69 29.18
C PRO A 335 -1.44 -9.23 28.74
N LEU A 336 -2.54 -8.86 28.07
CA LEU A 336 -2.84 -7.46 27.74
C LEU A 336 -4.19 -7.06 28.36
N LYS A 337 -4.25 -5.85 28.91
CA LYS A 337 -5.49 -5.22 29.39
C LYS A 337 -6.08 -4.31 28.33
N ASP A 338 -7.39 -4.20 28.33
CA ASP A 338 -8.09 -3.17 27.61
C ASP A 338 -8.05 -1.83 28.38
N ASN A 339 -8.48 -0.77 27.72
CA ASN A 339 -8.49 0.58 28.32
C ASN A 339 -9.62 0.80 29.35
N LYS A 340 -10.42 -0.23 29.63
CA LYS A 340 -11.44 -0.26 30.70
C LYS A 340 -10.99 -1.09 31.90
N GLY A 341 -9.78 -1.69 31.84
CA GLY A 341 -9.19 -2.51 32.89
C GLY A 341 -9.55 -4.00 32.79
N GLY A 342 -10.30 -4.41 31.75
CA GLY A 342 -10.58 -5.82 31.47
C GLY A 342 -9.40 -6.52 30.80
N VAL A 343 -9.47 -7.85 30.70
CA VAL A 343 -8.48 -8.67 29.98
C VAL A 343 -8.82 -8.64 28.49
N ALA A 344 -7.95 -8.04 27.68
CA ALA A 344 -8.07 -8.03 26.23
C ALA A 344 -7.47 -9.29 25.59
N ILE A 345 -6.28 -9.71 26.06
CA ILE A 345 -5.63 -10.97 25.67
C ILE A 345 -5.14 -11.66 26.94
N ALA A 346 -5.56 -12.90 27.14
CA ALA A 346 -5.21 -13.68 28.32
C ALA A 346 -3.71 -14.03 28.34
N ASP A 347 -3.19 -14.31 29.53
CA ASP A 347 -1.82 -14.81 29.71
C ASP A 347 -1.61 -16.12 28.93
N GLY A 348 -0.45 -16.24 28.28
CA GLY A 348 -0.12 -17.38 27.43
C GLY A 348 -0.85 -17.41 26.06
N SER A 349 -1.70 -16.41 25.75
CA SER A 349 -2.39 -16.27 24.47
C SER A 349 -1.78 -15.13 23.64
N ASN A 350 -1.90 -15.21 22.33
CA ASN A 350 -1.47 -14.13 21.43
C ASN A 350 -2.33 -14.05 20.17
N LEU A 351 -2.26 -12.93 19.48
CA LEU A 351 -2.86 -12.71 18.16
C LEU A 351 -1.74 -12.60 17.13
N LYS A 352 -1.11 -13.74 16.83
CA LYS A 352 -0.01 -13.82 15.86
C LYS A 352 -0.55 -13.66 14.44
N GLU A 353 0.17 -12.90 13.64
CA GLU A 353 -0.05 -12.78 12.21
C GLU A 353 0.28 -14.10 11.50
N THR A 354 -0.55 -14.49 10.55
CA THR A 354 -0.29 -15.65 9.70
C THR A 354 -0.63 -15.33 8.24
N PRO A 355 0.02 -15.99 7.27
CA PRO A 355 -0.31 -15.80 5.85
C PRO A 355 -1.75 -16.19 5.50
N GLU A 356 -2.37 -17.08 6.28
CA GLU A 356 -3.77 -17.50 6.14
C GLU A 356 -4.75 -16.51 6.78
N GLY A 357 -4.24 -15.46 7.45
CA GLY A 357 -5.02 -14.55 8.29
C GLY A 357 -5.29 -15.12 9.68
N ASN A 358 -5.58 -14.23 10.62
CA ASN A 358 -5.99 -14.58 11.98
C ASN A 358 -7.37 -13.97 12.26
N PRO A 359 -8.45 -14.77 12.29
CA PRO A 359 -9.81 -14.24 12.46
C PRO A 359 -10.00 -13.42 13.74
N THR A 360 -9.32 -13.76 14.82
CA THR A 360 -9.39 -13.01 16.09
C THR A 360 -8.67 -11.67 15.98
N LEU A 361 -7.51 -11.64 15.33
CA LEU A 361 -6.79 -10.41 15.02
C LEU A 361 -7.62 -9.51 14.09
N GLU A 362 -8.14 -10.09 13.00
CA GLU A 362 -8.92 -9.38 11.99
C GLU A 362 -10.33 -8.97 12.46
N SER A 363 -10.77 -9.43 13.64
CA SER A 363 -12.01 -9.01 14.31
C SER A 363 -11.78 -8.24 15.62
N MET A 364 -10.59 -7.66 15.80
CA MET A 364 -10.24 -6.89 17.00
C MET A 364 -11.28 -5.80 17.32
N GLY A 365 -11.83 -5.83 18.55
CA GLY A 365 -12.90 -4.91 18.98
C GLY A 365 -12.58 -4.12 20.24
N PHE A 366 -11.31 -4.04 20.65
CA PHE A 366 -10.89 -3.39 21.89
C PHE A 366 -9.79 -2.36 21.66
N LEU A 367 -9.64 -1.45 22.61
CA LEU A 367 -8.49 -0.54 22.76
C LEU A 367 -7.65 -1.01 23.94
N VAL A 368 -6.33 -0.97 23.82
CA VAL A 368 -5.42 -1.42 24.91
C VAL A 368 -5.30 -0.37 26.02
N GLU A 369 -4.84 -0.80 27.19
CA GLU A 369 -4.47 0.08 28.31
C GLU A 369 -3.51 1.19 27.84
N GLY A 370 -3.77 2.43 28.30
CA GLY A 370 -3.03 3.62 27.88
C GLY A 370 -3.69 4.40 26.72
N VAL A 371 -4.69 3.82 26.05
CA VAL A 371 -5.51 4.55 25.08
C VAL A 371 -6.62 5.32 25.82
N LEU A 372 -6.69 6.63 25.57
CA LEU A 372 -7.74 7.53 26.05
C LEU A 372 -8.76 7.78 24.93
N GLY A 373 -9.93 7.16 25.05
CA GLY A 373 -11.01 7.24 24.07
C GLY A 373 -11.94 6.05 24.13
N SER A 374 -12.92 6.00 23.22
CA SER A 374 -13.94 4.95 23.17
C SER A 374 -14.22 4.58 21.72
N THR A 375 -14.60 3.35 21.48
CA THR A 375 -15.07 2.85 20.17
C THR A 375 -16.55 3.10 19.91
N GLY A 376 -17.26 3.73 20.85
CA GLY A 376 -18.70 3.99 20.81
C GLY A 376 -19.35 3.62 22.13
#